data_9f072f0374456f73ad321853ac9ba2b4
#
_entry.id   9f072f0374456f73ad321853ac9ba2b4
#
_cell.length_a   1.000
_cell.length_b   1.000
_cell.length_c   1.000
_cell.angle_alpha   90.00
_cell.angle_beta   90.00
_cell.angle_gamma   90.00
#
_symmetry.space_group_name_H-M   'P 1'
#
loop_
_entity.id
_entity.type
_entity.pdbx_description
1 polymer ?
#
loop_
_entity_poly.entity_id
_entity_poly.type
_entity_poly.pdbx_seq_one_letter_code
_entity_poly.pdbx_strand_id
1 'polypeptide(L)'
;SFPVDLHYSKYNAHAHHSLTVQSFIKSITNYDGAKVLISVPSSKILNRMIGQTKLLSTLEELGYDVLHITSKFGAYVNKTKVNRTEFFNTLKEWGEETTKKFVIFHYSILSEGINISGLSHTLLLRNLNIVEMSQTIGRVIRLHKEDKRNIFEGIIPSGVVSLYRKSCGNCVIPTHKNYGTKTINRIQRVVNDIFTEGHHTTAYC
;
A
#
# COMPACT_ATOMS: atom_id res chain seq x y z
N SER A 1 4.87 0.75 17.68
CA SER A 1 4.46 -0.64 17.91
C SER A 1 2.95 -0.72 17.79
N PHE A 2 2.43 -1.60 16.96
CA PHE A 2 0.99 -1.84 16.88
C PHE A 2 0.60 -2.78 18.05
N PRO A 3 -0.29 -2.36 18.96
CA PRO A 3 -0.73 -3.23 20.02
C PRO A 3 -1.72 -4.25 19.48
N VAL A 4 -1.22 -5.30 18.87
CA VAL A 4 -2.03 -6.44 18.48
C VAL A 4 -1.66 -7.61 19.37
N ASP A 5 -2.37 -7.74 20.46
CA ASP A 5 -2.22 -8.81 21.45
C ASP A 5 -2.75 -10.19 20.99
N LEU A 6 -3.00 -10.34 19.68
CA LEU A 6 -3.41 -11.61 19.12
C LEU A 6 -2.21 -12.50 18.86
N HIS A 7 -2.15 -13.61 19.57
CA HIS A 7 -1.17 -14.64 19.25
C HIS A 7 -1.33 -15.12 17.80
N TYR A 8 -0.34 -14.79 16.95
CA TYR A 8 -0.37 -15.18 15.55
C TYR A 8 -0.25 -16.69 15.39
N SER A 9 -1.24 -17.29 14.75
CA SER A 9 -1.22 -18.69 14.36
C SER A 9 -1.73 -18.85 12.93
N LYS A 10 -1.43 -20.00 12.31
CA LYS A 10 -1.93 -20.37 10.98
C LYS A 10 -3.47 -20.33 10.89
N TYR A 11 -4.16 -20.55 11.99
CA TYR A 11 -5.63 -20.62 12.03
C TYR A 11 -6.29 -19.23 12.13
N ASN A 12 -5.64 -18.27 12.77
CA ASN A 12 -6.17 -16.92 12.96
C ASN A 12 -5.42 -15.84 12.15
N ALA A 13 -4.59 -16.22 11.18
CA ALA A 13 -3.80 -15.30 10.38
C ALA A 13 -4.66 -14.19 9.72
N HIS A 14 -5.84 -14.52 9.23
CA HIS A 14 -6.77 -13.54 8.65
C HIS A 14 -7.25 -12.51 9.67
N ALA A 15 -7.55 -12.92 10.91
CA ALA A 15 -7.97 -12.00 11.97
C ALA A 15 -6.82 -11.09 12.40
N HIS A 16 -5.62 -11.65 12.56
CA HIS A 16 -4.41 -10.89 12.89
C HIS A 16 -4.10 -9.84 11.80
N HIS A 17 -4.08 -10.23 10.54
CA HIS A 17 -3.82 -9.30 9.44
C HIS A 17 -4.93 -8.24 9.31
N SER A 18 -6.17 -8.59 9.53
CA SER A 18 -7.28 -7.64 9.55
C SER A 18 -7.09 -6.56 10.62
N LEU A 19 -6.73 -6.95 11.84
CA LEU A 19 -6.44 -6.01 12.93
C LEU A 19 -5.22 -5.14 12.64
N THR A 20 -4.19 -5.70 12.05
CA THR A 20 -2.98 -4.96 11.64
C THR A 20 -3.35 -3.86 10.62
N VAL A 21 -4.16 -4.19 9.60
CA VAL A 21 -4.65 -3.21 8.61
C VAL A 21 -5.48 -2.13 9.28
N GLN A 22 -6.44 -2.50 10.12
CA GLN A 22 -7.30 -1.54 10.81
C GLN A 22 -6.49 -0.57 11.68
N SER A 23 -5.53 -1.09 12.45
CA SER A 23 -4.65 -0.27 13.29
C SER A 23 -3.79 0.67 12.46
N PHE A 24 -3.25 0.17 11.35
CA PHE A 24 -2.45 0.98 10.44
C PHE A 24 -3.28 2.13 9.84
N ILE A 25 -4.46 1.85 9.29
CA ILE A 25 -5.33 2.88 8.70
C ILE A 25 -5.76 3.91 9.74
N LYS A 26 -6.04 3.50 10.98
CA LYS A 26 -6.32 4.42 12.09
C LYS A 26 -5.12 5.34 12.39
N SER A 27 -3.90 4.84 12.26
CA SER A 27 -2.68 5.63 12.53
C SER A 27 -2.40 6.72 11.49
N ILE A 28 -2.98 6.62 10.30
CA ILE A 28 -2.79 7.57 9.19
C ILE A 28 -4.03 8.42 8.89
N THR A 29 -5.00 8.49 9.80
CA THR A 29 -6.25 9.26 9.59
C THR A 29 -6.02 10.74 9.29
N ASN A 30 -4.93 11.32 9.78
CA ASN A 30 -4.56 12.73 9.55
C ASN A 30 -3.90 12.96 8.17
N TYR A 31 -3.67 11.91 7.38
CA TYR A 31 -3.10 12.05 6.05
C TYR A 31 -4.22 12.24 5.04
N ASP A 32 -4.27 13.42 4.41
CA ASP A 32 -5.29 13.75 3.41
C ASP A 32 -5.11 12.95 2.11
N GLY A 33 -6.21 12.38 1.62
CA GLY A 33 -6.20 11.66 0.35
C GLY A 33 -5.31 10.42 0.34
N ALA A 34 -5.14 9.75 1.48
CA ALA A 34 -4.30 8.55 1.58
C ALA A 34 -4.74 7.45 0.60
N LYS A 35 -3.80 6.97 -0.18
CA LYS A 35 -3.96 5.86 -1.13
C LYS A 35 -3.01 4.74 -0.72
N VAL A 36 -3.57 3.63 -0.29
CA VAL A 36 -2.83 2.58 0.41
C VAL A 36 -2.85 1.28 -0.39
N LEU A 37 -1.68 0.79 -0.73
CA LEU A 37 -1.50 -0.52 -1.35
C LEU A 37 -1.14 -1.56 -0.29
N ILE A 38 -1.92 -2.64 -0.20
CA ILE A 38 -1.70 -3.71 0.78
C ILE A 38 -1.41 -5.02 0.07
N SER A 39 -0.22 -5.55 0.29
CA SER A 39 0.20 -6.86 -0.23
C SER A 39 -0.22 -7.94 0.75
N VAL A 40 -1.19 -8.78 0.37
CA VAL A 40 -1.73 -9.84 1.23
C VAL A 40 -0.97 -11.15 1.09
N PRO A 41 -0.95 -12.01 2.12
CA PRO A 41 -0.23 -13.28 2.10
C PRO A 41 -0.76 -14.29 1.08
N SER A 42 -2.07 -14.31 0.85
CA SER A 42 -2.72 -15.15 -0.14
C SER A 42 -4.15 -14.68 -0.45
N SER A 43 -4.69 -15.10 -1.59
CA SER A 43 -6.09 -14.85 -1.95
C SER A 43 -7.06 -15.45 -0.94
N LYS A 44 -6.74 -16.61 -0.36
CA LYS A 44 -7.56 -17.26 0.66
C LYS A 44 -7.62 -16.44 1.95
N ILE A 45 -6.47 -15.92 2.40
CA ILE A 45 -6.41 -15.08 3.60
C ILE A 45 -7.18 -13.78 3.36
N LEU A 46 -7.00 -13.13 2.21
CA LEU A 46 -7.75 -11.92 1.87
C LEU A 46 -9.27 -12.17 1.90
N ASN A 47 -9.73 -13.24 1.27
CA ASN A 47 -11.15 -13.56 1.25
C ASN A 47 -11.73 -13.77 2.67
N ARG A 48 -10.96 -14.39 3.57
CA ARG A 48 -11.34 -14.55 4.98
C ARG A 48 -11.26 -13.22 5.76
N MET A 49 -10.28 -12.36 5.50
CA MET A 49 -10.22 -11.02 6.10
C MET A 49 -11.48 -10.21 5.76
N ILE A 50 -11.91 -10.27 4.51
CA ILE A 50 -13.09 -9.55 4.03
C ILE A 50 -14.39 -10.17 4.55
N GLY A 51 -14.54 -11.49 4.47
CA GLY A 51 -15.80 -12.18 4.75
C GLY A 51 -16.01 -12.56 6.23
N GLN A 52 -14.94 -12.61 7.04
CA GLN A 52 -15.00 -13.16 8.41
C GLN A 52 -14.54 -12.14 9.48
N THR A 53 -14.22 -10.92 9.10
CA THR A 53 -13.80 -9.86 10.04
C THR A 53 -14.56 -8.56 9.76
N LYS A 54 -14.41 -7.58 10.66
CA LYS A 54 -15.00 -6.24 10.49
C LYS A 54 -14.15 -5.32 9.61
N LEU A 55 -13.23 -5.87 8.78
CA LEU A 55 -12.29 -5.08 8.01
C LEU A 55 -12.99 -4.04 7.13
N LEU A 56 -13.91 -4.47 6.26
CA LEU A 56 -14.58 -3.57 5.33
C LEU A 56 -15.42 -2.51 6.05
N SER A 57 -16.20 -2.88 7.07
CA SER A 57 -17.01 -1.92 7.81
C SER A 57 -16.15 -0.89 8.55
N THR A 58 -15.04 -1.32 9.14
CA THR A 58 -14.12 -0.39 9.81
C THR A 58 -13.47 0.58 8.81
N LEU A 59 -13.04 0.10 7.64
CA LEU A 59 -12.47 0.97 6.62
C LEU A 59 -13.50 1.98 6.09
N GLU A 60 -14.74 1.56 5.88
CA GLU A 60 -15.85 2.41 5.49
C GLU A 60 -16.13 3.51 6.54
N GLU A 61 -16.18 3.15 7.82
CA GLU A 61 -16.33 4.09 8.94
C GLU A 61 -15.19 5.13 9.00
N LEU A 62 -13.97 4.74 8.60
CA LEU A 62 -12.81 5.63 8.53
C LEU A 62 -12.75 6.46 7.23
N GLY A 63 -13.76 6.34 6.36
CA GLY A 63 -13.88 7.11 5.12
C GLY A 63 -13.03 6.56 3.96
N TYR A 64 -12.65 5.29 4.01
CA TYR A 64 -11.90 4.63 2.94
C TYR A 64 -12.80 3.77 2.07
N ASP A 65 -12.70 3.95 0.77
CA ASP A 65 -13.20 2.98 -0.20
C ASP A 65 -12.19 1.84 -0.39
N VAL A 66 -12.65 0.68 -0.81
CA VAL A 66 -11.84 -0.53 -0.89
C VAL A 66 -11.89 -1.14 -2.28
N LEU A 67 -10.70 -1.39 -2.83
CA LEU A 67 -10.50 -2.15 -4.06
C LEU A 67 -9.79 -3.47 -3.71
N HIS A 68 -10.25 -4.58 -4.24
CA HIS A 68 -9.49 -5.82 -4.13
C HIS A 68 -9.64 -6.68 -5.37
N ILE A 69 -8.54 -7.33 -5.74
CA ILE A 69 -8.48 -8.21 -6.89
C ILE A 69 -7.60 -9.41 -6.61
N THR A 70 -8.09 -10.57 -6.98
CA THR A 70 -7.33 -11.81 -6.98
C THR A 70 -7.72 -12.65 -8.20
N SER A 71 -6.79 -13.46 -8.69
CA SER A 71 -7.08 -14.39 -9.80
C SER A 71 -8.18 -15.40 -9.46
N LYS A 72 -8.28 -15.78 -8.19
CA LYS A 72 -9.24 -16.81 -7.72
C LYS A 72 -10.65 -16.27 -7.50
N PHE A 73 -10.79 -15.05 -6.95
CA PHE A 73 -12.09 -14.51 -6.52
C PHE A 73 -12.59 -13.36 -7.38
N GLY A 74 -11.75 -12.88 -8.32
CA GLY A 74 -12.09 -11.76 -9.20
C GLY A 74 -11.82 -10.39 -8.59
N ALA A 75 -12.46 -9.38 -9.17
CA ALA A 75 -12.28 -7.97 -8.82
C ALA A 75 -13.51 -7.40 -8.14
N TYR A 76 -13.29 -6.54 -7.16
CA TYR A 76 -14.34 -5.90 -6.37
C TYR A 76 -14.03 -4.43 -6.13
N VAL A 77 -15.06 -3.61 -6.22
CA VAL A 77 -15.08 -2.21 -5.77
C VAL A 77 -16.01 -2.17 -4.57
N ASN A 78 -15.48 -1.89 -3.40
CA ASN A 78 -16.16 -2.06 -2.11
C ASN A 78 -16.74 -3.48 -1.98
N LYS A 79 -18.05 -3.61 -1.92
CA LYS A 79 -18.76 -4.90 -1.79
C LYS A 79 -19.27 -5.44 -3.13
N THR A 80 -19.08 -4.70 -4.22
CA THR A 80 -19.63 -5.01 -5.54
C THR A 80 -18.60 -5.71 -6.42
N LYS A 81 -18.96 -6.87 -6.95
CA LYS A 81 -18.15 -7.56 -7.94
C LYS A 81 -18.20 -6.82 -9.28
N VAL A 82 -17.05 -6.59 -9.87
CA VAL A 82 -16.91 -5.87 -11.14
C VAL A 82 -16.05 -6.68 -12.11
N ASN A 83 -16.06 -6.33 -13.38
CA ASN A 83 -15.12 -6.88 -14.33
C ASN A 83 -13.74 -6.19 -14.19
N ARG A 84 -12.73 -6.79 -14.81
CA ARG A 84 -11.35 -6.31 -14.72
C ARG A 84 -11.16 -4.90 -15.28
N THR A 85 -11.81 -4.59 -16.39
CA THR A 85 -11.74 -3.28 -17.04
C THR A 85 -12.32 -2.19 -16.13
N GLU A 86 -13.49 -2.44 -15.57
CA GLU A 86 -14.14 -1.53 -14.62
C GLU A 86 -13.29 -1.31 -13.37
N PHE A 87 -12.68 -2.38 -12.84
CA PHE A 87 -11.77 -2.28 -11.71
C PHE A 87 -10.59 -1.33 -11.97
N PHE A 88 -9.92 -1.48 -13.11
CA PHE A 88 -8.77 -0.64 -13.44
C PHE A 88 -9.16 0.79 -13.82
N ASN A 89 -10.32 1.00 -14.43
CA ASN A 89 -10.85 2.33 -14.67
C ASN A 89 -11.14 3.05 -13.36
N THR A 90 -11.78 2.37 -12.39
CA THR A 90 -12.03 2.90 -11.06
C THR A 90 -10.72 3.22 -10.32
N LEU A 91 -9.74 2.33 -10.38
CA LEU A 91 -8.43 2.55 -9.77
C LEU A 91 -7.73 3.78 -10.35
N LYS A 92 -7.79 3.97 -11.66
CA LYS A 92 -7.23 5.14 -12.34
C LYS A 92 -7.95 6.43 -11.91
N GLU A 93 -9.26 6.44 -11.96
CA GLU A 93 -10.10 7.58 -11.57
C GLU A 93 -9.83 7.99 -10.13
N TRP A 94 -9.91 7.05 -9.19
CA TRP A 94 -9.64 7.32 -7.77
C TRP A 94 -8.19 7.71 -7.51
N GLY A 95 -7.24 7.20 -8.29
CA GLY A 95 -5.84 7.59 -8.20
C GLY A 95 -5.59 9.04 -8.60
N GLU A 96 -6.35 9.56 -9.56
CA GLU A 96 -6.25 10.94 -10.05
C GLU A 96 -6.96 11.94 -9.14
N GLU A 97 -7.94 11.50 -8.36
CA GLU A 97 -8.66 12.33 -7.39
C GLU A 97 -7.82 12.52 -6.12
N THR A 98 -7.38 13.75 -5.87
CA THR A 98 -6.38 14.04 -4.83
C THR A 98 -6.85 13.83 -3.39
N THR A 99 -8.14 14.06 -3.13
CA THR A 99 -8.74 13.93 -1.79
C THR A 99 -9.30 12.53 -1.54
N LYS A 100 -9.36 11.69 -2.56
CA LYS A 100 -9.91 10.34 -2.46
C LYS A 100 -9.04 9.44 -1.60
N LYS A 101 -9.65 8.88 -0.56
CA LYS A 101 -9.04 7.87 0.31
C LYS A 101 -9.48 6.48 -0.14
N PHE A 102 -8.53 5.61 -0.44
CA PHE A 102 -8.84 4.21 -0.71
C PHE A 102 -7.71 3.26 -0.33
N VAL A 103 -8.10 2.02 -0.12
CA VAL A 103 -7.21 0.91 0.11
C VAL A 103 -7.37 -0.09 -1.02
N ILE A 104 -6.26 -0.54 -1.58
CA ILE A 104 -6.24 -1.63 -2.56
C ILE A 104 -5.51 -2.84 -1.99
N PHE A 105 -6.23 -3.97 -1.91
CA PHE A 105 -5.65 -5.27 -1.54
C PHE A 105 -5.31 -6.07 -2.78
N HIS A 106 -4.10 -6.61 -2.81
CA HIS A 106 -3.65 -7.45 -3.91
C HIS A 106 -2.74 -8.59 -3.44
N TYR A 107 -2.67 -9.64 -4.24
CA TYR A 107 -1.69 -10.69 -4.09
C TYR A 107 -0.60 -10.62 -5.17
N SER A 108 -0.95 -10.44 -6.43
CA SER A 108 -0.04 -10.47 -7.58
C SER A 108 -0.20 -9.32 -8.58
N ILE A 109 -0.97 -8.31 -8.25
CA ILE A 109 -1.29 -7.19 -9.17
C ILE A 109 -0.05 -6.43 -9.67
N LEU A 110 1.05 -6.50 -8.92
CA LEU A 110 2.30 -5.81 -9.28
C LEU A 110 2.98 -6.39 -10.53
N SER A 111 2.76 -7.66 -10.84
CA SER A 111 3.30 -8.30 -12.04
C SER A 111 2.72 -7.74 -13.34
N GLU A 112 1.63 -6.98 -13.26
CA GLU A 112 0.88 -6.48 -14.41
C GLU A 112 1.22 -5.04 -14.79
N GLY A 113 2.28 -4.47 -14.23
CA GLY A 113 2.73 -3.12 -14.59
C GLY A 113 1.81 -1.97 -14.18
N ILE A 114 0.87 -2.20 -13.26
CA ILE A 114 -0.15 -1.23 -12.88
C ILE A 114 0.47 0.01 -12.22
N ASN A 115 0.09 1.16 -12.72
CA ASN A 115 0.46 2.43 -12.14
C ASN A 115 -0.69 2.97 -11.27
N ILE A 116 -0.44 3.13 -9.97
CA ILE A 116 -1.40 3.74 -9.05
C ILE A 116 -0.97 5.19 -8.86
N SER A 117 -1.71 6.10 -9.49
CA SER A 117 -1.46 7.53 -9.34
C SER A 117 -1.68 7.96 -7.89
N GLY A 118 -0.78 8.79 -7.36
CA GLY A 118 -0.92 9.33 -6.01
C GLY A 118 -0.76 8.33 -4.86
N LEU A 119 -0.24 7.11 -5.11
CA LEU A 119 0.02 6.13 -4.06
C LEU A 119 0.90 6.72 -2.95
N SER A 120 0.41 6.75 -1.72
CA SER A 120 1.08 7.37 -0.57
C SER A 120 1.70 6.37 0.40
N HIS A 121 1.08 5.22 0.55
CA HIS A 121 1.49 4.19 1.51
C HIS A 121 1.45 2.80 0.89
N THR A 122 2.35 1.95 1.32
CA THR A 122 2.25 0.49 1.10
C THR A 122 2.43 -0.24 2.42
N LEU A 123 1.61 -1.26 2.63
CA LEU A 123 1.67 -2.14 3.79
C LEU A 123 1.94 -3.58 3.31
N LEU A 124 3.05 -4.14 3.76
CA LEU A 124 3.51 -5.47 3.35
C LEU A 124 3.12 -6.51 4.40
N LEU A 125 2.05 -7.27 4.15
CA LEU A 125 1.61 -8.36 5.03
C LEU A 125 2.23 -9.71 4.65
N ARG A 126 3.06 -9.76 3.63
CA ARG A 126 3.79 -10.95 3.20
C ARG A 126 5.25 -10.64 2.91
N ASN A 127 6.08 -11.67 2.94
CA ASN A 127 7.46 -11.54 2.47
C ASN A 127 7.48 -11.42 0.96
N LEU A 128 7.94 -10.29 0.45
CA LEU A 128 8.22 -10.07 -0.96
C LEU A 128 9.65 -10.49 -1.29
N ASN A 129 9.87 -11.00 -2.49
CA ASN A 129 11.24 -11.13 -3.00
C ASN A 129 11.82 -9.74 -3.35
N ILE A 130 13.12 -9.68 -3.64
CA ILE A 130 13.80 -8.40 -3.90
C ILE A 130 13.18 -7.66 -5.10
N VAL A 131 12.81 -8.37 -6.15
CA VAL A 131 12.22 -7.77 -7.36
C VAL A 131 10.83 -7.18 -7.06
N GLU A 132 9.96 -7.96 -6.42
CA GLU A 132 8.63 -7.50 -6.00
C GLU A 132 8.72 -6.30 -5.06
N MET A 133 9.68 -6.32 -4.15
CA MET A 133 9.91 -5.25 -3.18
C MET A 133 10.39 -3.97 -3.87
N SER A 134 11.36 -4.06 -4.77
CA SER A 134 11.84 -2.94 -5.58
C SER A 134 10.72 -2.31 -6.41
N GLN A 135 9.89 -3.13 -7.03
CA GLN A 135 8.72 -2.68 -7.79
C GLN A 135 7.70 -1.98 -6.88
N THR A 136 7.45 -2.51 -5.69
CA THR A 136 6.50 -1.92 -4.73
C THR A 136 7.00 -0.59 -4.22
N ILE A 137 8.25 -0.50 -3.77
CA ILE A 137 8.87 0.74 -3.31
C ILE A 137 8.90 1.75 -4.46
N GLY A 138 9.35 1.35 -5.64
CA GLY A 138 9.40 2.22 -6.82
C GLY A 138 8.04 2.85 -7.19
N ARG A 139 6.93 2.20 -6.85
CA ARG A 139 5.58 2.78 -7.06
C ARG A 139 5.24 3.83 -6.01
N VAL A 140 5.60 3.56 -4.76
CA VAL A 140 5.30 4.44 -3.63
C VAL A 140 6.11 5.74 -3.69
N ILE A 141 7.36 5.66 -4.14
CA ILE A 141 8.25 6.84 -4.24
C ILE A 141 8.06 7.66 -5.51
N ARG A 142 7.25 7.21 -6.46
CA ARG A 142 7.00 7.99 -7.69
C ARG A 142 6.43 9.37 -7.36
N LEU A 143 6.94 10.35 -8.06
CA LEU A 143 6.40 11.71 -8.02
C LEU A 143 4.92 11.72 -8.38
N HIS A 144 4.17 12.59 -7.73
CA HIS A 144 2.80 12.88 -8.14
C HIS A 144 2.79 13.42 -9.58
N LYS A 145 1.74 13.14 -10.33
CA LYS A 145 1.63 13.51 -11.74
C LYS A 145 1.77 15.02 -11.94
N GLU A 146 1.19 15.81 -11.03
CA GLU A 146 1.31 17.28 -11.06
C GLU A 146 2.73 17.73 -10.72
N ASP A 147 3.41 17.14 -9.75
CA ASP A 147 4.79 17.47 -9.42
C ASP A 147 5.69 17.22 -10.63
N LYS A 148 5.51 16.07 -11.30
CA LYS A 148 6.25 15.74 -12.51
C LYS A 148 6.02 16.78 -13.62
N ARG A 149 4.77 17.21 -13.82
CA ARG A 149 4.41 18.24 -14.80
C ARG A 149 5.03 19.58 -14.42
N ASN A 150 4.88 20.02 -13.17
CA ASN A 150 5.38 21.30 -12.69
C ASN A 150 6.92 21.39 -12.77
N ILE A 151 7.62 20.28 -12.53
CA ILE A 151 9.07 20.19 -12.75
C ILE A 151 9.40 20.33 -14.23
N PHE A 152 8.69 19.63 -15.10
CA PHE A 152 8.91 19.68 -16.55
C PHE A 152 8.64 21.06 -17.14
N GLU A 153 7.61 21.75 -16.64
CA GLU A 153 7.24 23.12 -17.04
C GLU A 153 8.11 24.20 -16.37
N GLY A 154 9.04 23.81 -15.49
CA GLY A 154 9.93 24.74 -14.78
C GLY A 154 9.23 25.57 -13.69
N ILE A 155 8.01 25.20 -13.28
CA ILE A 155 7.24 25.90 -12.23
C ILE A 155 7.86 25.64 -10.86
N ILE A 156 8.32 24.43 -10.62
CA ILE A 156 9.06 24.04 -9.41
C ILE A 156 10.41 23.43 -9.78
N PRO A 157 11.48 23.73 -9.03
CA PRO A 157 12.80 23.16 -9.29
C PRO A 157 12.84 21.67 -8.95
N SER A 158 13.56 20.91 -9.77
CA SER A 158 13.82 19.49 -9.48
C SER A 158 14.65 19.33 -8.20
N GLY A 159 14.30 18.36 -7.35
CA GLY A 159 15.02 18.03 -6.12
C GLY A 159 14.61 18.83 -4.89
N VAL A 160 13.79 19.87 -5.02
CA VAL A 160 13.29 20.65 -3.88
C VAL A 160 11.97 20.01 -3.37
N VAL A 161 12.14 18.93 -2.60
CA VAL A 161 11.03 18.05 -2.13
C VAL A 161 9.98 18.80 -1.30
N SER A 162 10.38 19.88 -0.61
CA SER A 162 9.45 20.71 0.17
C SER A 162 8.39 21.43 -0.68
N LEU A 163 8.62 21.55 -1.98
CA LEU A 163 7.67 22.14 -2.93
C LEU A 163 6.79 21.11 -3.63
N TYR A 164 7.05 19.83 -3.39
CA TYR A 164 6.28 18.76 -4.01
C TYR A 164 4.97 18.51 -3.25
N ARG A 165 3.91 18.31 -3.99
CA ARG A 165 2.62 17.88 -3.47
C ARG A 165 2.73 16.55 -2.73
N LYS A 166 3.55 15.64 -3.26
CA LYS A 166 3.90 14.38 -2.64
C LYS A 166 5.39 14.39 -2.29
N SER A 167 5.69 14.77 -1.06
CA SER A 167 7.07 14.87 -0.57
C SER A 167 7.73 13.54 -0.24
N CYS A 168 6.93 12.50 0.08
CA CYS A 168 7.45 11.18 0.44
C CYS A 168 6.47 10.05 0.07
N GLY A 169 6.99 8.83 0.06
CA GLY A 169 6.21 7.60 0.03
C GLY A 169 6.53 6.75 1.26
N ASN A 170 5.51 6.15 1.86
CA ASN A 170 5.63 5.38 3.08
C ASN A 170 5.54 3.88 2.79
N CYS A 171 6.57 3.12 3.16
CA CYS A 171 6.56 1.66 3.11
C CYS A 171 6.55 1.11 4.54
N VAL A 172 5.49 0.39 4.89
CA VAL A 172 5.27 -0.11 6.24
C VAL A 172 5.32 -1.63 6.26
N ILE A 173 6.12 -2.17 7.17
CA ILE A 173 6.26 -3.61 7.38
C ILE A 173 5.88 -3.88 8.82
N PRO A 174 4.76 -4.57 9.06
CA PRO A 174 4.45 -5.01 10.41
C PRO A 174 5.44 -6.12 10.82
N THR A 175 6.03 -5.95 11.98
CA THR A 175 6.96 -6.94 12.54
C THR A 175 6.34 -7.62 13.75
N HIS A 176 6.53 -8.91 13.84
CA HIS A 176 6.18 -9.72 15.00
C HIS A 176 7.43 -10.50 15.44
N LYS A 177 7.48 -10.94 16.70
CA LYS A 177 8.61 -11.72 17.24
C LYS A 177 9.02 -12.91 16.35
N ASN A 178 8.07 -13.45 15.59
CA ASN A 178 8.24 -14.65 14.77
C ASN A 178 8.35 -14.36 13.26
N TYR A 179 8.16 -13.11 12.80
CA TYR A 179 8.26 -12.75 11.37
C TYR A 179 8.64 -11.28 11.18
N GLY A 180 9.11 -10.95 10.02
CA GLY A 180 9.40 -9.56 9.62
C GLY A 180 10.89 -9.22 9.53
N THR A 181 11.77 -9.81 10.34
CA THR A 181 13.21 -9.52 10.31
C THR A 181 13.84 -9.75 8.94
N LYS A 182 13.48 -10.85 8.27
CA LYS A 182 13.95 -11.14 6.91
C LYS A 182 13.49 -10.10 5.90
N THR A 183 12.28 -9.60 6.06
CA THR A 183 11.69 -8.56 5.20
C THR A 183 12.39 -7.23 5.41
N ILE A 184 12.69 -6.86 6.65
CA ILE A 184 13.46 -5.64 6.99
C ILE A 184 14.85 -5.69 6.34
N ASN A 185 15.56 -6.80 6.48
CA ASN A 185 16.90 -6.94 5.89
C ASN A 185 16.85 -6.86 4.34
N ARG A 186 15.80 -7.38 3.71
CA ARG A 186 15.61 -7.23 2.26
C ARG A 186 15.33 -5.80 1.85
N ILE A 187 14.48 -5.09 2.58
CA ILE A 187 14.21 -3.66 2.32
C ILE A 187 15.49 -2.86 2.46
N GLN A 188 16.27 -3.09 3.51
CA GLN A 188 17.54 -2.38 3.69
C GLN A 188 18.48 -2.57 2.49
N ARG A 189 18.53 -3.77 1.94
CA ARG A 189 19.31 -4.03 0.71
C ARG A 189 18.74 -3.29 -0.48
N VAL A 190 17.43 -3.37 -0.72
CA VAL A 190 16.77 -2.65 -1.83
C VAL A 190 16.98 -1.15 -1.72
N VAL A 191 16.84 -0.60 -0.52
CA VAL A 191 17.07 0.82 -0.26
C VAL A 191 18.53 1.19 -0.56
N ASN A 192 19.48 0.40 -0.09
CA ASN A 192 20.89 0.64 -0.36
C ASN A 192 21.22 0.54 -1.86
N ASP A 193 20.65 -0.45 -2.57
CA ASP A 193 20.93 -0.67 -4.00
C ASP A 193 20.27 0.40 -4.90
N ILE A 194 19.08 0.90 -4.53
CA ILE A 194 18.34 1.90 -5.32
C ILE A 194 18.84 3.32 -5.03
N PHE A 195 19.28 3.60 -3.80
CA PHE A 195 19.60 4.94 -3.32
C PHE A 195 21.11 5.21 -3.16
N THR A 196 21.96 4.40 -3.75
CA THR A 196 23.42 4.62 -3.75
C THR A 196 23.85 5.90 -4.51
N GLU A 197 22.95 6.55 -5.22
CA GLU A 197 23.23 7.78 -6.00
C GLU A 197 22.73 9.08 -5.32
N GLY A 198 23.06 9.27 -4.04
CA GLY A 198 23.06 10.63 -3.48
C GLY A 198 21.82 11.11 -2.75
N HIS A 199 20.82 10.28 -2.48
CA HIS A 199 19.67 10.65 -1.67
C HIS A 199 19.66 9.87 -0.34
N HIS A 200 19.71 10.61 0.77
CA HIS A 200 19.58 10.02 2.11
C HIS A 200 18.18 9.46 2.32
N THR A 201 18.09 8.16 2.58
CA THR A 201 16.87 7.55 3.10
C THR A 201 16.85 7.65 4.61
N THR A 202 15.78 8.21 5.15
CA THR A 202 15.54 8.22 6.59
C THR A 202 14.69 7.00 6.92
N ALA A 203 15.26 5.99 7.57
CA ALA A 203 14.50 4.89 8.15
C ALA A 203 14.16 5.23 9.60
N TYR A 204 12.88 5.22 9.94
CA TYR A 204 12.41 5.30 11.32
C TYR A 204 12.01 3.89 11.77
N CYS A 205 12.63 3.41 12.83
CA CYS A 205 12.24 2.19 13.54
C CYS A 205 11.26 2.48 14.67
#